data_16d138a8dba319575c4b991074418acc
#
_entry.id   16d138a8dba319575c4b991074418acc
#
_cell.length_a   1.000
_cell.length_b   1.000
_cell.length_c   1.000
_cell.angle_alpha   90.00
_cell.angle_beta   90.00
_cell.angle_gamma   90.00
#
_symmetry.space_group_name_H-M   'P 1'
#
loop_
_entity.id
_entity.type
_entity.pdbx_description
1 polymer ?
#
loop_
_entity_poly.entity_id
_entity_poly.type
_entity_poly.pdbx_seq_one_letter_code
_entity_poly.pdbx_strand_id
1 'polypeptide(L)'
;MNVNYGVPQGSVLGPVLFNIYIRSLFDIIAQSGFSTSGYADDNNAYRSFAMHFQYDIISTQLPKLMTKIKQWMHRHFLRINPDKTEIICFRPDKPNFSPLINGTFLEGDCIRFADFVKNLGFILDKFLTMEPQVNATVAYCYKLISDVARERHLLSDSDTESLMHAIVSSRLDYCNILLYGVNKCILNKYQMVQNAAARVIAKLKKHQSVRETLKKLHWLPVEQRIVFKMLVLTFKIIHGLAPDCLSSLINVRCPTTYILKNVYLDSKYGRRSFTYAAPRYWNALPSAVRTATSVESFKQRTKFHLFNHFNSLKSAAFMYQ
;
A
#
# COMPACT_ATOMS: atom_id res chain seq x y z
N MET A 1 8.36 -19.64 -34.49
CA MET A 1 6.90 -19.54 -34.32
C MET A 1 6.42 -18.28 -35.02
N ASN A 2 5.58 -18.38 -36.00
CA ASN A 2 4.95 -17.23 -36.63
C ASN A 2 3.88 -16.71 -35.68
N VAL A 3 4.05 -15.53 -35.15
CA VAL A 3 3.04 -14.85 -34.32
C VAL A 3 2.12 -14.08 -35.23
N ASN A 4 0.92 -14.64 -35.46
CA ASN A 4 -0.06 -14.02 -36.36
C ASN A 4 -0.76 -12.79 -35.71
N TYR A 5 -0.78 -12.70 -34.38
CA TYR A 5 -1.43 -11.62 -33.63
C TYR A 5 -0.69 -11.39 -32.30
N GLY A 6 -0.73 -10.15 -31.81
CA GLY A 6 -0.14 -9.78 -30.55
C GLY A 6 1.34 -9.45 -30.61
N VAL A 7 1.99 -9.37 -29.46
CA VAL A 7 3.41 -9.05 -29.31
C VAL A 7 4.09 -10.24 -28.65
N PRO A 8 5.27 -10.67 -29.12
CA PRO A 8 6.00 -11.77 -28.49
C PRO A 8 6.24 -11.49 -26.99
N GLN A 9 5.92 -12.48 -26.16
CA GLN A 9 6.15 -12.39 -24.73
C GLN A 9 7.65 -12.19 -24.45
N GLY A 10 7.98 -11.21 -23.60
CA GLY A 10 9.38 -10.82 -23.33
C GLY A 10 9.96 -9.78 -24.30
N SER A 11 9.18 -9.25 -25.26
CA SER A 11 9.65 -8.15 -26.10
C SER A 11 9.79 -6.85 -25.28
N VAL A 12 10.82 -6.05 -25.58
CA VAL A 12 11.08 -4.77 -24.88
C VAL A 12 9.93 -3.76 -25.05
N LEU A 13 9.29 -3.74 -26.21
CA LEU A 13 8.18 -2.84 -26.53
C LEU A 13 6.80 -3.34 -26.08
N GLY A 14 6.67 -4.63 -25.75
CA GLY A 14 5.40 -5.25 -25.37
C GLY A 14 4.62 -4.48 -24.31
N PRO A 15 5.22 -4.13 -23.15
CA PRO A 15 4.53 -3.38 -22.10
C PRO A 15 4.08 -1.99 -22.54
N VAL A 16 4.87 -1.29 -23.35
CA VAL A 16 4.54 0.05 -23.85
C VAL A 16 3.36 -0.02 -24.83
N LEU A 17 3.41 -0.95 -25.79
CA LEU A 17 2.34 -1.16 -26.77
C LEU A 17 1.04 -1.57 -26.09
N PHE A 18 1.10 -2.45 -25.09
CA PHE A 18 -0.06 -2.84 -24.30
C PHE A 18 -0.70 -1.65 -23.56
N ASN A 19 0.12 -0.81 -22.92
CA ASN A 19 -0.38 0.38 -22.23
C ASN A 19 -1.07 1.37 -23.21
N ILE A 20 -0.54 1.55 -24.41
CA ILE A 20 -1.18 2.36 -25.45
C ILE A 20 -2.51 1.72 -25.88
N TYR A 21 -2.50 0.42 -26.09
CA TYR A 21 -3.65 -0.35 -26.54
C TYR A 21 -4.83 -0.30 -25.56
N ILE A 22 -4.55 -0.41 -24.24
CA ILE A 22 -5.60 -0.45 -23.22
C ILE A 22 -6.11 0.95 -22.81
N ARG A 23 -5.44 2.03 -23.23
CA ARG A 23 -5.74 3.39 -22.80
C ARG A 23 -7.20 3.81 -23.00
N SER A 24 -7.79 3.45 -24.14
CA SER A 24 -9.18 3.78 -24.46
C SER A 24 -10.21 3.06 -23.55
N LEU A 25 -9.83 1.98 -22.90
CA LEU A 25 -10.65 1.35 -21.85
C LEU A 25 -10.79 2.29 -20.64
N PHE A 26 -9.72 2.96 -20.24
CA PHE A 26 -9.74 3.88 -19.11
C PHE A 26 -10.65 5.09 -19.37
N ASP A 27 -10.72 5.56 -20.63
CA ASP A 27 -11.63 6.64 -21.03
C ASP A 27 -13.09 6.18 -20.89
N ILE A 28 -13.43 4.95 -21.27
CA ILE A 28 -14.78 4.40 -21.11
C ILE A 28 -15.17 4.28 -19.64
N ILE A 29 -14.24 3.82 -18.77
CA ILE A 29 -14.47 3.73 -17.34
C ILE A 29 -14.70 5.11 -16.73
N ALA A 30 -13.86 6.10 -17.10
CA ALA A 30 -13.98 7.48 -16.62
C ALA A 30 -15.29 8.13 -17.06
N GLN A 31 -15.70 7.98 -18.32
CA GLN A 31 -16.98 8.46 -18.85
C GLN A 31 -18.20 7.83 -18.18
N SER A 32 -18.01 6.66 -17.57
CA SER A 32 -19.06 5.98 -16.80
C SER A 32 -19.11 6.44 -15.33
N GLY A 33 -18.31 7.45 -14.95
CA GLY A 33 -18.27 8.02 -13.59
C GLY A 33 -17.48 7.19 -12.58
N PHE A 34 -16.59 6.31 -13.05
CA PHE A 34 -15.67 5.56 -12.22
C PHE A 34 -14.24 6.06 -12.43
N SER A 35 -13.47 6.07 -11.37
CA SER A 35 -12.02 6.26 -11.45
C SER A 35 -11.36 4.92 -11.78
N THR A 36 -10.19 4.97 -12.43
CA THR A 36 -9.47 3.78 -12.82
C THR A 36 -7.99 3.87 -12.48
N SER A 37 -7.38 2.74 -12.25
CA SER A 37 -5.93 2.57 -12.18
C SER A 37 -5.58 1.22 -12.80
N GLY A 38 -4.47 1.16 -13.53
CA GLY A 38 -4.02 -0.07 -14.18
C GLY A 38 -2.51 -0.27 -13.99
N TYR A 39 -2.13 -1.52 -13.91
CA TYR A 39 -0.75 -1.98 -13.92
C TYR A 39 -0.67 -3.23 -14.81
N ALA A 40 -0.15 -3.08 -16.02
CA ALA A 40 -0.18 -4.12 -17.05
C ALA A 40 -1.63 -4.61 -17.31
N ASP A 41 -1.89 -5.89 -17.11
CA ASP A 41 -3.21 -6.54 -17.26
C ASP A 41 -4.11 -6.38 -16.01
N ASP A 42 -3.56 -6.01 -14.86
CA ASP A 42 -4.32 -5.76 -13.64
C ASP A 42 -4.97 -4.38 -13.68
N ASN A 43 -6.28 -4.33 -13.95
CA ASN A 43 -7.05 -3.09 -14.06
C ASN A 43 -8.07 -2.99 -12.94
N ASN A 44 -8.12 -1.83 -12.30
CA ASN A 44 -9.05 -1.53 -11.22
C ASN A 44 -9.97 -0.37 -11.63
N ALA A 45 -11.28 -0.55 -11.46
CA ALA A 45 -12.27 0.51 -11.51
C ALA A 45 -12.85 0.73 -10.12
N TYR A 46 -12.91 1.97 -9.65
CA TYR A 46 -13.38 2.28 -8.30
C TYR A 46 -14.22 3.54 -8.26
N ARG A 47 -15.16 3.58 -7.32
CA ARG A 47 -16.03 4.73 -7.09
C ARG A 47 -16.38 4.84 -5.63
N SER A 48 -16.34 6.06 -5.08
CA SER A 48 -16.91 6.36 -3.78
C SER A 48 -18.33 6.89 -3.92
N PHE A 49 -19.22 6.51 -3.00
CA PHE A 49 -20.60 6.95 -3.03
C PHE A 49 -21.18 7.03 -1.60
N ALA A 50 -22.17 7.90 -1.43
CA ALA A 50 -22.93 7.95 -0.19
C ALA A 50 -23.91 6.77 -0.11
N MET A 51 -24.23 6.32 1.09
CA MET A 51 -24.98 5.08 1.33
C MET A 51 -26.34 5.05 0.62
N HIS A 52 -27.02 6.18 0.49
CA HIS A 52 -28.33 6.26 -0.17
C HIS A 52 -28.25 6.04 -1.69
N PHE A 53 -27.06 6.16 -2.32
CA PHE A 53 -26.86 5.83 -3.72
C PHE A 53 -26.45 4.37 -3.94
N GLN A 54 -26.33 3.56 -2.89
CA GLN A 54 -25.81 2.19 -3.01
C GLN A 54 -26.60 1.37 -4.02
N TYR A 55 -27.95 1.41 -3.97
CA TYR A 55 -28.78 0.65 -4.88
C TYR A 55 -28.53 1.02 -6.33
N ASP A 56 -28.56 2.30 -6.68
CA ASP A 56 -28.34 2.77 -8.04
C ASP A 56 -26.95 2.40 -8.57
N ILE A 57 -25.91 2.60 -7.75
CA ILE A 57 -24.54 2.28 -8.15
C ILE A 57 -24.37 0.79 -8.42
N ILE A 58 -24.84 -0.07 -7.53
CA ILE A 58 -24.58 -1.51 -7.61
C ILE A 58 -25.53 -2.19 -8.61
N SER A 59 -26.81 -1.81 -8.66
CA SER A 59 -27.80 -2.49 -9.49
C SER A 59 -27.93 -1.91 -10.89
N THR A 60 -27.49 -0.67 -11.11
CA THR A 60 -27.70 0.01 -12.39
C THR A 60 -26.35 0.41 -13.03
N GLN A 61 -25.52 1.15 -12.32
CA GLN A 61 -24.33 1.74 -12.94
C GLN A 61 -23.19 0.74 -13.11
N LEU A 62 -22.96 -0.12 -12.14
CA LEU A 62 -21.91 -1.15 -12.21
C LEU A 62 -22.20 -2.18 -13.32
N PRO A 63 -23.41 -2.75 -13.48
CA PRO A 63 -23.72 -3.62 -14.62
C PRO A 63 -23.55 -2.91 -15.96
N LYS A 64 -23.98 -1.66 -16.08
CA LYS A 64 -23.77 -0.86 -17.31
C LYS A 64 -22.28 -0.69 -17.62
N LEU A 65 -21.45 -0.40 -16.62
CA LEU A 65 -20.01 -0.32 -16.79
C LEU A 65 -19.43 -1.65 -17.27
N MET A 66 -19.80 -2.77 -16.62
CA MET A 66 -19.32 -4.11 -16.99
C MET A 66 -19.69 -4.47 -18.44
N THR A 67 -20.91 -4.13 -18.87
CA THR A 67 -21.34 -4.32 -20.25
C THR A 67 -20.48 -3.53 -21.26
N LYS A 68 -20.17 -2.26 -20.94
CA LYS A 68 -19.30 -1.43 -21.78
C LYS A 68 -17.87 -1.98 -21.85
N ILE A 69 -17.31 -2.38 -20.71
CA ILE A 69 -15.97 -3.00 -20.64
C ILE A 69 -15.94 -4.24 -21.51
N LYS A 70 -16.94 -5.10 -21.40
CA LYS A 70 -17.02 -6.33 -22.20
C LYS A 70 -17.12 -6.06 -23.69
N GLN A 71 -17.99 -5.12 -24.11
CA GLN A 71 -18.10 -4.71 -25.51
C GLN A 71 -16.77 -4.18 -26.05
N TRP A 72 -16.07 -3.37 -25.25
CA TRP A 72 -14.74 -2.87 -25.60
C TRP A 72 -13.74 -4.02 -25.74
N MET A 73 -13.67 -4.92 -24.76
CA MET A 73 -12.78 -6.10 -24.78
C MET A 73 -13.03 -6.95 -26.03
N HIS A 74 -14.27 -7.26 -26.34
CA HIS A 74 -14.63 -8.03 -27.53
C HIS A 74 -14.17 -7.35 -28.84
N ARG A 75 -14.36 -6.05 -28.97
CA ARG A 75 -13.91 -5.25 -30.14
C ARG A 75 -12.38 -5.23 -30.27
N HIS A 76 -11.67 -5.40 -29.17
CA HIS A 76 -10.22 -5.37 -29.11
C HIS A 76 -9.62 -6.79 -28.97
N PHE A 77 -10.38 -7.84 -29.31
CA PHE A 77 -9.92 -9.23 -29.25
C PHE A 77 -9.36 -9.65 -27.87
N LEU A 78 -9.87 -9.04 -26.80
CA LEU A 78 -9.55 -9.38 -25.43
C LEU A 78 -10.76 -10.06 -24.77
N ARG A 79 -10.51 -10.79 -23.68
CA ARG A 79 -11.54 -11.45 -22.90
C ARG A 79 -11.37 -11.17 -21.42
N ILE A 80 -12.47 -10.83 -20.75
CA ILE A 80 -12.49 -10.77 -19.28
C ILE A 80 -12.37 -12.19 -18.76
N ASN A 81 -11.54 -12.38 -17.74
CA ASN A 81 -11.50 -13.63 -16.99
C ASN A 81 -12.47 -13.53 -15.80
N PRO A 82 -13.63 -14.18 -15.81
CA PRO A 82 -14.61 -14.08 -14.74
C PRO A 82 -14.10 -14.63 -13.42
N ASP A 83 -13.26 -15.68 -13.44
CA ASP A 83 -12.71 -16.30 -12.23
C ASP A 83 -11.69 -15.40 -11.49
N LYS A 84 -11.12 -14.41 -12.21
CA LYS A 84 -10.18 -13.42 -11.64
C LYS A 84 -10.81 -12.05 -11.44
N THR A 85 -12.06 -11.87 -11.86
CA THR A 85 -12.77 -10.60 -11.70
C THR A 85 -13.45 -10.59 -10.35
N GLU A 86 -12.97 -9.71 -9.46
CA GLU A 86 -13.46 -9.59 -8.10
C GLU A 86 -14.06 -8.20 -7.85
N ILE A 87 -15.10 -8.15 -7.04
CA ILE A 87 -15.73 -6.90 -6.61
C ILE A 87 -15.67 -6.83 -5.10
N ILE A 88 -15.17 -5.72 -4.56
CA ILE A 88 -15.16 -5.47 -3.12
C ILE A 88 -15.85 -4.15 -2.80
N CYS A 89 -16.68 -4.16 -1.77
CA CYS A 89 -17.30 -2.96 -1.23
C CYS A 89 -16.62 -2.60 0.11
N PHE A 90 -15.80 -1.55 0.12
CA PHE A 90 -15.23 -1.02 1.36
C PHE A 90 -16.29 -0.29 2.17
N ARG A 91 -16.44 -0.65 3.42
CA ARG A 91 -17.50 -0.13 4.29
C ARG A 91 -17.04 -0.01 5.74
N PRO A 92 -17.68 0.86 6.54
CA PRO A 92 -17.43 0.90 7.98
C PRO A 92 -17.80 -0.43 8.65
N ASP A 93 -16.98 -0.86 9.60
CA ASP A 93 -17.32 -1.97 10.49
C ASP A 93 -18.31 -1.48 11.56
N LYS A 94 -19.60 -1.48 11.21
CA LYS A 94 -20.70 -1.11 12.10
C LYS A 94 -21.75 -2.24 12.10
N PRO A 95 -22.26 -2.65 13.28
CA PRO A 95 -23.19 -3.78 13.38
C PRO A 95 -24.50 -3.60 12.58
N ASN A 96 -24.93 -2.37 12.36
CA ASN A 96 -26.17 -2.06 11.62
C ASN A 96 -25.93 -1.78 10.12
N PHE A 97 -24.71 -1.98 9.62
CA PHE A 97 -24.40 -1.78 8.22
C PHE A 97 -24.44 -3.12 7.47
N SER A 98 -25.63 -3.47 6.97
CA SER A 98 -25.78 -4.54 5.99
C SER A 98 -25.87 -3.94 4.59
N PRO A 99 -25.11 -4.42 3.59
CA PRO A 99 -25.32 -3.99 2.22
C PRO A 99 -26.71 -4.45 1.80
N LEU A 100 -27.49 -3.54 1.19
CA LEU A 100 -28.81 -3.87 0.62
C LEU A 100 -28.71 -4.92 -0.49
N ILE A 101 -27.54 -5.05 -1.11
CA ILE A 101 -27.26 -5.96 -2.22
C ILE A 101 -25.88 -6.59 -1.98
N ASN A 102 -25.78 -7.92 -2.09
CA ASN A 102 -24.55 -8.68 -1.84
C ASN A 102 -23.74 -9.02 -3.11
N GLY A 103 -24.07 -8.39 -4.23
CA GLY A 103 -23.38 -8.65 -5.49
C GLY A 103 -24.02 -7.92 -6.66
N THR A 104 -23.52 -8.18 -7.86
CA THR A 104 -24.09 -7.69 -9.13
C THR A 104 -24.16 -8.82 -10.13
N PHE A 105 -24.96 -8.65 -11.20
CA PHE A 105 -25.07 -9.64 -12.26
C PHE A 105 -24.18 -9.26 -13.44
N LEU A 106 -23.41 -10.23 -13.92
CA LEU A 106 -22.67 -10.17 -15.16
C LEU A 106 -23.09 -11.36 -16.02
N GLU A 107 -23.83 -11.11 -17.11
CA GLU A 107 -24.30 -12.12 -18.07
C GLU A 107 -25.11 -13.29 -17.50
N GLY A 108 -25.87 -13.05 -16.46
CA GLY A 108 -26.64 -14.11 -15.76
C GLY A 108 -25.89 -14.70 -14.57
N ASP A 109 -24.58 -14.49 -14.47
CA ASP A 109 -23.78 -14.90 -13.31
C ASP A 109 -23.83 -13.84 -12.22
N CYS A 110 -24.10 -14.26 -10.98
CA CYS A 110 -24.07 -13.38 -9.82
C CYS A 110 -22.62 -13.28 -9.31
N ILE A 111 -21.98 -12.13 -9.55
CA ILE A 111 -20.69 -11.82 -8.91
C ILE A 111 -20.97 -11.28 -7.52
N ARG A 112 -20.65 -12.07 -6.52
CA ARG A 112 -20.77 -11.66 -5.10
C ARG A 112 -19.66 -10.76 -4.69
N PHE A 113 -19.91 -9.88 -3.74
CA PHE A 113 -18.85 -9.08 -3.14
C PHE A 113 -17.89 -9.97 -2.35
N ALA A 114 -16.61 -9.83 -2.66
CA ALA A 114 -15.56 -10.50 -1.92
C ALA A 114 -15.34 -9.86 -0.54
N ASP A 115 -15.01 -10.68 0.46
CA ASP A 115 -14.62 -10.19 1.78
C ASP A 115 -13.21 -9.61 1.80
N PHE A 116 -12.37 -10.07 0.88
CA PHE A 116 -11.03 -9.55 0.63
C PHE A 116 -10.65 -9.76 -0.84
N VAL A 117 -9.81 -8.89 -1.36
CA VAL A 117 -9.24 -8.98 -2.71
C VAL A 117 -7.74 -8.82 -2.65
N LYS A 118 -7.05 -9.44 -3.61
CA LYS A 118 -5.60 -9.30 -3.75
C LYS A 118 -5.28 -8.35 -4.90
N ASN A 119 -4.78 -7.15 -4.59
CA ASN A 119 -4.37 -6.17 -5.58
C ASN A 119 -2.85 -6.02 -5.57
N LEU A 120 -2.19 -6.27 -6.70
CA LEU A 120 -0.74 -6.23 -6.86
C LEU A 120 0.02 -6.94 -5.73
N GLY A 121 -0.50 -8.07 -5.27
CA GLY A 121 0.11 -8.88 -4.22
C GLY A 121 -0.21 -8.44 -2.78
N PHE A 122 -0.96 -7.34 -2.59
CA PHE A 122 -1.42 -6.89 -1.27
C PHE A 122 -2.89 -7.26 -1.06
N ILE A 123 -3.23 -7.81 0.11
CA ILE A 123 -4.59 -8.24 0.45
C ILE A 123 -5.33 -7.09 1.15
N LEU A 124 -6.43 -6.65 0.53
CA LEU A 124 -7.34 -5.64 1.06
C LEU A 124 -8.62 -6.32 1.55
N ASP A 125 -9.00 -6.13 2.80
CA ASP A 125 -10.26 -6.60 3.36
C ASP A 125 -11.33 -5.50 3.33
N LYS A 126 -12.60 -5.89 3.27
CA LYS A 126 -13.77 -4.98 3.15
C LYS A 126 -13.87 -3.92 4.25
N PHE A 127 -13.25 -4.15 5.40
CA PHE A 127 -13.21 -3.20 6.52
C PHE A 127 -11.87 -2.45 6.63
N LEU A 128 -10.95 -2.67 5.69
CA LEU A 128 -9.61 -2.09 5.70
C LEU A 128 -8.88 -2.27 7.04
N THR A 129 -9.08 -3.44 7.67
CA THR A 129 -8.37 -3.79 8.93
C THR A 129 -6.92 -4.12 8.66
N MET A 130 -6.61 -4.58 7.44
CA MET A 130 -5.32 -5.11 6.99
C MET A 130 -4.87 -6.38 7.74
N GLU A 131 -5.75 -6.98 8.52
CA GLU A 131 -5.41 -8.17 9.30
C GLU A 131 -5.10 -9.39 8.43
N PRO A 132 -5.86 -9.71 7.35
CA PRO A 132 -5.53 -10.81 6.45
C PRO A 132 -4.13 -10.65 5.82
N GLN A 133 -3.77 -9.44 5.37
CA GLN A 133 -2.45 -9.13 4.84
C GLN A 133 -1.35 -9.36 5.87
N VAL A 134 -1.53 -8.83 7.06
CA VAL A 134 -0.54 -8.96 8.13
C VAL A 134 -0.35 -10.41 8.54
N ASN A 135 -1.44 -11.17 8.72
CA ASN A 135 -1.37 -12.58 9.10
C ASN A 135 -0.66 -13.42 8.03
N ALA A 136 -0.97 -13.23 6.74
CA ALA A 136 -0.31 -13.93 5.64
C ALA A 136 1.20 -13.63 5.60
N THR A 137 1.59 -12.36 5.71
CA THR A 137 3.00 -11.95 5.72
C THR A 137 3.73 -12.50 6.93
N VAL A 138 3.12 -12.47 8.11
CA VAL A 138 3.69 -12.98 9.37
C VAL A 138 3.97 -14.48 9.27
N ALA A 139 2.99 -15.26 8.80
CA ALA A 139 3.13 -16.70 8.62
C ALA A 139 4.28 -17.04 7.65
N TYR A 140 4.32 -16.33 6.51
CA TYR A 140 5.38 -16.50 5.52
C TYR A 140 6.78 -16.15 6.08
N CYS A 141 6.91 -15.01 6.77
CA CYS A 141 8.17 -14.59 7.35
C CYS A 141 8.66 -15.53 8.44
N TYR A 142 7.78 -16.04 9.33
CA TYR A 142 8.20 -16.99 10.35
C TYR A 142 8.70 -18.31 9.77
N LYS A 143 8.10 -18.80 8.68
CA LYS A 143 8.61 -19.96 7.95
C LYS A 143 10.05 -19.72 7.49
N LEU A 144 10.30 -18.61 6.79
CA LEU A 144 11.65 -18.29 6.29
C LEU A 144 12.66 -18.03 7.42
N ILE A 145 12.25 -17.36 8.51
CA ILE A 145 13.11 -17.14 9.68
C ILE A 145 13.50 -18.49 10.29
N SER A 146 12.56 -19.45 10.38
CA SER A 146 12.82 -20.80 10.91
C SER A 146 13.80 -21.55 10.02
N ASP A 147 13.66 -21.45 8.68
CA ASP A 147 14.57 -22.11 7.75
C ASP A 147 15.99 -21.55 7.88
N VAL A 148 16.16 -20.22 7.92
CA VAL A 148 17.47 -19.59 8.13
C VAL A 148 18.04 -19.91 9.54
N ALA A 149 17.18 -19.96 10.56
CA ALA A 149 17.63 -20.29 11.94
C ALA A 149 18.18 -21.72 12.04
N ARG A 150 17.65 -22.66 11.28
CA ARG A 150 18.15 -24.04 11.21
C ARG A 150 19.55 -24.12 10.65
N GLU A 151 19.81 -23.36 9.58
CA GLU A 151 21.10 -23.33 8.89
C GLU A 151 22.04 -22.23 9.43
N ARG A 152 21.67 -21.59 10.54
CA ARG A 152 22.39 -20.43 11.11
C ARG A 152 23.87 -20.73 11.44
N HIS A 153 24.19 -21.99 11.74
CA HIS A 153 25.55 -22.41 12.07
C HIS A 153 26.49 -22.44 10.86
N LEU A 154 25.94 -22.50 9.63
CA LEU A 154 26.68 -22.47 8.38
C LEU A 154 26.89 -21.02 7.83
N LEU A 155 26.19 -20.05 8.41
CA LEU A 155 26.15 -18.68 7.90
C LEU A 155 26.97 -17.73 8.77
N SER A 156 27.69 -16.81 8.15
CA SER A 156 28.29 -15.67 8.87
C SER A 156 27.21 -14.72 9.38
N ASP A 157 27.57 -13.81 10.29
CA ASP A 157 26.64 -12.79 10.78
C ASP A 157 26.20 -11.85 9.65
N SER A 158 27.11 -11.45 8.75
CA SER A 158 26.86 -10.61 7.58
C SER A 158 25.91 -11.29 6.59
N ASP A 159 26.14 -12.58 6.27
CA ASP A 159 25.29 -13.32 5.33
C ASP A 159 23.89 -13.49 5.91
N THR A 160 23.78 -13.78 7.21
CA THR A 160 22.49 -13.88 7.90
C THR A 160 21.74 -12.55 7.89
N GLU A 161 22.44 -11.42 8.12
CA GLU A 161 21.85 -10.08 8.03
C GLU A 161 21.32 -9.82 6.63
N SER A 162 22.13 -10.09 5.60
CA SER A 162 21.77 -9.91 4.20
C SER A 162 20.56 -10.74 3.81
N LEU A 163 20.52 -12.02 4.20
CA LEU A 163 19.37 -12.90 4.00
C LEU A 163 18.12 -12.37 4.71
N MET A 164 18.22 -12.04 6.00
CA MET A 164 17.06 -11.50 6.74
C MET A 164 16.57 -10.18 6.17
N HIS A 165 17.47 -9.34 5.65
CA HIS A 165 17.06 -8.13 4.95
C HIS A 165 16.29 -8.46 3.67
N ALA A 166 16.79 -9.38 2.86
CA ALA A 166 16.18 -9.76 1.59
C ALA A 166 14.82 -10.44 1.76
N ILE A 167 14.68 -11.35 2.74
CA ILE A 167 13.48 -12.19 2.87
C ILE A 167 12.44 -11.67 3.87
N VAL A 168 12.86 -10.95 4.92
CA VAL A 168 11.96 -10.43 5.96
C VAL A 168 11.71 -8.94 5.79
N SER A 169 12.79 -8.11 5.76
CA SER A 169 12.63 -6.66 5.68
C SER A 169 11.92 -6.23 4.41
N SER A 170 12.20 -6.85 3.27
CA SER A 170 11.52 -6.58 2.00
C SER A 170 9.99 -6.81 2.09
N ARG A 171 9.58 -7.88 2.79
CA ARG A 171 8.16 -8.20 2.98
C ARG A 171 7.47 -7.26 3.96
N LEU A 172 8.14 -6.91 5.06
CA LEU A 172 7.61 -5.93 6.02
C LEU A 172 7.51 -4.52 5.42
N ASP A 173 8.33 -4.20 4.44
CA ASP A 173 8.36 -2.90 3.76
C ASP A 173 7.42 -2.80 2.56
N TYR A 174 6.94 -3.94 2.04
CA TYR A 174 6.04 -3.93 0.89
C TYR A 174 4.71 -3.27 1.23
N CYS A 175 4.38 -2.17 0.57
CA CYS A 175 3.17 -1.38 0.76
C CYS A 175 2.87 -1.00 2.23
N ASN A 176 3.90 -0.91 3.10
CA ASN A 176 3.72 -0.72 4.53
C ASN A 176 3.05 0.61 4.91
N ILE A 177 3.05 1.62 4.04
CA ILE A 177 2.31 2.88 4.24
C ILE A 177 0.81 2.62 4.43
N LEU A 178 0.25 1.59 3.77
CA LEU A 178 -1.16 1.21 3.92
C LEU A 178 -1.49 0.72 5.34
N LEU A 179 -0.48 0.30 6.10
CA LEU A 179 -0.63 -0.11 7.50
C LEU A 179 -0.63 1.08 8.48
N TYR A 180 -0.54 2.32 7.98
CA TYR A 180 -0.63 3.49 8.84
C TYR A 180 -1.99 3.57 9.53
N GLY A 181 -1.98 3.78 10.85
CA GLY A 181 -3.20 3.91 11.66
C GLY A 181 -4.04 2.64 11.84
N VAL A 182 -3.54 1.45 11.45
CA VAL A 182 -4.17 0.18 11.83
C VAL A 182 -3.98 -0.09 13.33
N ASN A 183 -4.77 -1.01 13.86
CA ASN A 183 -4.73 -1.38 15.28
C ASN A 183 -3.30 -1.80 15.69
N LYS A 184 -2.86 -1.31 16.85
CA LYS A 184 -1.53 -1.62 17.41
C LYS A 184 -1.30 -3.12 17.58
N CYS A 185 -2.33 -3.90 17.93
CA CYS A 185 -2.21 -5.36 18.04
C CYS A 185 -1.80 -5.99 16.71
N ILE A 186 -2.31 -5.48 15.59
CA ILE A 186 -1.96 -5.96 14.25
C ILE A 186 -0.52 -5.56 13.89
N LEU A 187 -0.14 -4.31 14.14
CA LEU A 187 1.24 -3.84 13.90
C LEU A 187 2.27 -4.57 14.77
N ASN A 188 1.89 -4.94 16.00
CA ASN A 188 2.75 -5.70 16.89
C ASN A 188 3.11 -7.08 16.31
N LYS A 189 2.23 -7.71 15.52
CA LYS A 189 2.58 -8.97 14.82
C LYS A 189 3.79 -8.77 13.89
N TYR A 190 3.85 -7.67 13.13
CA TYR A 190 5.02 -7.32 12.31
C TYR A 190 6.25 -7.02 13.14
N GLN A 191 6.10 -6.30 14.26
CA GLN A 191 7.21 -6.02 15.16
C GLN A 191 7.80 -7.30 15.75
N MET A 192 6.96 -8.30 16.08
CA MET A 192 7.43 -9.60 16.58
C MET A 192 8.24 -10.35 15.52
N VAL A 193 7.83 -10.31 14.25
CA VAL A 193 8.60 -10.88 13.12
C VAL A 193 9.97 -10.19 13.00
N GLN A 194 10.01 -8.86 13.02
CA GLN A 194 11.26 -8.10 12.97
C GLN A 194 12.18 -8.46 14.14
N ASN A 195 11.61 -8.57 15.33
CA ASN A 195 12.36 -8.96 16.53
C ASN A 195 12.90 -10.40 16.43
N ALA A 196 12.14 -11.33 15.85
CA ALA A 196 12.58 -12.70 15.63
C ALA A 196 13.76 -12.75 14.65
N ALA A 197 13.68 -12.04 13.53
CA ALA A 197 14.79 -11.93 12.58
C ALA A 197 16.06 -11.35 13.23
N ALA A 198 15.92 -10.28 14.01
CA ALA A 198 17.05 -9.66 14.71
C ALA A 198 17.70 -10.64 15.75
N ARG A 199 16.89 -11.47 16.43
CA ARG A 199 17.42 -12.50 17.34
C ARG A 199 18.23 -13.55 16.62
N VAL A 200 17.79 -13.99 15.45
CA VAL A 200 18.54 -14.98 14.65
C VAL A 200 19.87 -14.42 14.19
N ILE A 201 19.90 -13.15 13.73
CA ILE A 201 21.15 -12.49 13.34
C ILE A 201 22.14 -12.44 14.51
N ALA A 202 21.69 -11.93 15.65
CA ALA A 202 22.55 -11.69 16.82
C ALA A 202 22.68 -12.92 17.76
N LYS A 203 22.18 -14.10 17.39
CA LYS A 203 22.20 -15.33 18.20
C LYS A 203 21.64 -15.13 19.62
N LEU A 204 20.61 -14.28 19.77
CA LEU A 204 20.01 -13.96 21.06
C LEU A 204 18.96 -14.99 21.48
N LYS A 205 18.87 -15.25 22.78
CA LYS A 205 17.82 -16.08 23.38
C LYS A 205 16.46 -15.35 23.36
N LYS A 206 15.36 -16.10 23.42
CA LYS A 206 13.98 -15.59 23.29
C LYS A 206 13.64 -14.45 24.28
N HIS A 207 14.17 -14.48 25.48
CA HIS A 207 13.90 -13.50 26.54
C HIS A 207 14.81 -12.25 26.51
N GLN A 208 15.87 -12.26 25.69
CA GLN A 208 16.79 -11.13 25.60
C GLN A 208 16.18 -10.00 24.79
N SER A 209 16.47 -8.74 25.23
CA SER A 209 16.01 -7.55 24.51
C SER A 209 16.72 -7.42 23.17
N VAL A 210 15.95 -7.08 22.14
CA VAL A 210 16.47 -6.86 20.79
C VAL A 210 16.72 -5.38 20.47
N ARG A 211 16.45 -4.48 21.40
CA ARG A 211 16.50 -3.02 21.17
C ARG A 211 17.87 -2.55 20.67
N GLU A 212 18.93 -3.00 21.36
CA GLU A 212 20.29 -2.62 20.97
C GLU A 212 20.72 -3.29 19.65
N THR A 213 20.24 -4.51 19.39
CA THR A 213 20.46 -5.17 18.09
C THR A 213 19.80 -4.41 16.96
N LEU A 214 18.54 -3.99 17.11
CA LEU A 214 17.87 -3.17 16.09
C LEU A 214 18.60 -1.86 15.82
N LYS A 215 19.17 -1.22 16.85
CA LYS A 215 19.99 -0.03 16.69
C LYS A 215 21.28 -0.31 15.93
N LYS A 216 22.02 -1.39 16.29
CA LYS A 216 23.25 -1.81 15.60
C LYS A 216 23.00 -2.15 14.14
N LEU A 217 21.91 -2.83 13.82
CA LEU A 217 21.47 -3.16 12.45
C LEU A 217 20.89 -1.94 11.71
N HIS A 218 20.77 -0.79 12.37
CA HIS A 218 20.08 0.37 11.83
C HIS A 218 18.66 0.08 11.36
N TRP A 219 17.95 -0.83 12.02
CA TRP A 219 16.59 -1.20 11.72
C TRP A 219 15.60 -0.36 12.52
N LEU A 220 14.88 0.52 11.85
CA LEU A 220 13.76 1.24 12.45
C LEU A 220 12.67 0.25 12.89
N PRO A 221 12.07 0.40 14.08
CA PRO A 221 10.85 -0.30 14.46
C PRO A 221 9.73 -0.13 13.43
N VAL A 222 8.80 -1.09 13.35
CA VAL A 222 7.78 -1.14 12.28
C VAL A 222 6.98 0.16 12.14
N GLU A 223 6.50 0.74 13.24
CA GLU A 223 5.77 2.01 13.21
C GLU A 223 6.61 3.15 12.61
N GLN A 224 7.89 3.22 12.99
CA GLN A 224 8.83 4.20 12.45
C GLN A 224 9.15 3.97 10.98
N ARG A 225 9.22 2.70 10.54
CA ARG A 225 9.41 2.35 9.11
C ARG A 225 8.26 2.85 8.25
N ILE A 226 7.03 2.72 8.72
CA ILE A 226 5.83 3.23 8.04
C ILE A 226 5.92 4.75 7.87
N VAL A 227 6.22 5.46 8.96
CA VAL A 227 6.39 6.93 8.93
C VAL A 227 7.57 7.34 8.04
N PHE A 228 8.69 6.63 8.11
CA PHE A 228 9.86 6.87 7.26
C PHE A 228 9.50 6.77 5.76
N LYS A 229 8.83 5.69 5.36
CA LYS A 229 8.39 5.51 3.96
C LYS A 229 7.43 6.61 3.52
N MET A 230 6.48 6.97 4.37
CA MET A 230 5.53 8.05 4.11
C MET A 230 6.27 9.39 3.92
N LEU A 231 7.23 9.72 4.76
CA LEU A 231 8.02 10.96 4.66
C LEU A 231 8.91 10.97 3.41
N VAL A 232 9.52 9.83 3.05
CA VAL A 232 10.32 9.72 1.80
C VAL A 232 9.43 9.92 0.57
N LEU A 233 8.21 9.36 0.56
CA LEU A 233 7.26 9.58 -0.52
C LEU A 233 6.83 11.05 -0.58
N THR A 234 6.56 11.68 0.57
CA THR A 234 6.24 13.10 0.67
C THR A 234 7.35 13.99 0.10
N PHE A 235 8.61 13.70 0.46
CA PHE A 235 9.77 14.38 -0.10
C PHE A 235 9.80 14.28 -1.63
N LYS A 236 9.62 13.07 -2.17
CA LYS A 236 9.60 12.85 -3.62
C LYS A 236 8.48 13.61 -4.32
N ILE A 237 7.28 13.67 -3.73
CA ILE A 237 6.15 14.44 -4.27
C ILE A 237 6.50 15.92 -4.34
N ILE A 238 7.02 16.50 -3.25
CA ILE A 238 7.36 17.93 -3.16
C ILE A 238 8.42 18.33 -4.20
N HIS A 239 9.36 17.42 -4.50
CA HIS A 239 10.47 17.69 -5.43
C HIS A 239 10.20 17.18 -6.85
N GLY A 240 8.95 16.83 -7.21
CA GLY A 240 8.60 16.36 -8.55
C GLY A 240 9.22 15.01 -8.96
N LEU A 241 9.62 14.19 -7.98
CA LEU A 241 10.25 12.88 -8.18
C LEU A 241 9.25 11.71 -8.02
N ALA A 242 7.97 12.03 -7.93
CA ALA A 242 6.89 11.06 -7.82
C ALA A 242 5.93 11.20 -9.01
N PRO A 243 5.16 10.15 -9.34
CA PRO A 243 4.12 10.24 -10.38
C PRO A 243 3.09 11.34 -10.09
N ASP A 244 2.58 11.98 -11.16
CA ASP A 244 1.63 13.11 -11.07
C ASP A 244 0.36 12.78 -10.30
N CYS A 245 -0.12 11.54 -10.37
CA CYS A 245 -1.30 11.09 -9.63
C CYS A 245 -1.13 11.20 -8.10
N LEU A 246 0.10 11.22 -7.59
CA LEU A 246 0.39 11.42 -6.17
C LEU A 246 0.55 12.90 -5.81
N SER A 247 0.93 13.74 -6.77
CA SER A 247 1.15 15.18 -6.56
C SER A 247 -0.13 15.90 -6.12
N SER A 248 -1.29 15.46 -6.60
CA SER A 248 -2.60 15.99 -6.20
C SER A 248 -3.00 15.69 -4.75
N LEU A 249 -2.33 14.74 -4.11
CA LEU A 249 -2.64 14.34 -2.73
C LEU A 249 -2.05 15.29 -1.67
N ILE A 250 -1.10 16.15 -2.05
CA ILE A 250 -0.39 17.04 -1.13
C ILE A 250 -0.39 18.46 -1.69
N ASN A 251 -0.80 19.40 -0.84
CA ASN A 251 -0.77 20.83 -1.17
C ASN A 251 0.32 21.55 -0.37
N VAL A 252 1.26 22.19 -1.06
CA VAL A 252 2.30 23.02 -0.43
C VAL A 252 1.68 24.37 -0.07
N ARG A 253 1.74 24.74 1.21
CA ARG A 253 1.27 26.03 1.71
C ARG A 253 2.32 27.13 1.55
N CYS A 254 3.58 26.79 1.85
CA CYS A 254 4.70 27.73 1.77
C CYS A 254 5.87 27.05 1.04
N PRO A 255 6.18 27.46 -0.19
CA PRO A 255 7.26 26.86 -0.98
C PRO A 255 8.65 27.03 -0.38
N THR A 256 8.93 28.19 0.25
CA THR A 256 10.26 28.50 0.82
C THR A 256 10.62 27.64 2.02
N THR A 257 9.63 27.24 2.82
CA THR A 257 9.83 26.43 4.03
C THR A 257 9.31 25.00 3.86
N TYR A 258 8.77 24.69 2.70
CA TYR A 258 8.12 23.40 2.42
C TYR A 258 7.06 22.99 3.45
N ILE A 259 6.30 23.97 3.96
CA ILE A 259 5.17 23.68 4.86
C ILE A 259 3.97 23.21 4.02
N LEU A 260 3.39 22.10 4.43
CA LEU A 260 2.23 21.49 3.79
C LEU A 260 0.93 21.93 4.44
N LYS A 261 -0.14 22.01 3.63
CA LYS A 261 -1.48 22.26 4.12
C LYS A 261 -2.03 21.02 4.82
N ASN A 262 -2.37 21.14 6.10
CA ASN A 262 -3.07 20.08 6.81
C ASN A 262 -4.51 19.97 6.31
N VAL A 263 -4.96 18.75 6.05
CA VAL A 263 -6.34 18.44 5.71
C VAL A 263 -7.08 17.97 6.97
N TYR A 264 -8.28 18.47 7.19
CA TYR A 264 -9.14 18.00 8.27
C TYR A 264 -10.01 16.86 7.75
N LEU A 265 -9.96 15.71 8.40
CA LEU A 265 -10.79 14.54 8.10
C LEU A 265 -11.24 13.92 9.43
N ASP A 266 -12.54 13.80 9.61
CA ASP A 266 -13.11 13.35 10.87
C ASP A 266 -13.31 11.82 10.93
N SER A 267 -13.46 11.16 9.79
CA SER A 267 -13.65 9.72 9.75
C SER A 267 -12.41 8.93 10.16
N LYS A 268 -12.60 7.80 10.83
CA LYS A 268 -11.55 6.85 11.20
C LYS A 268 -10.66 6.47 10.01
N TYR A 269 -11.26 6.24 8.84
CA TYR A 269 -10.54 5.89 7.61
C TYR A 269 -9.84 7.10 7.00
N GLY A 270 -10.47 8.27 7.02
CA GLY A 270 -9.88 9.51 6.54
C GLY A 270 -8.59 9.84 7.30
N ARG A 271 -8.58 9.69 8.62
CA ARG A 271 -7.39 9.93 9.46
C ARG A 271 -6.24 8.94 9.20
N ARG A 272 -6.50 7.81 8.52
CA ARG A 272 -5.48 6.85 8.07
C ARG A 272 -4.96 7.16 6.67
N SER A 273 -5.57 8.08 5.94
CA SER A 273 -5.15 8.41 4.58
C SER A 273 -3.79 9.11 4.54
N PHE A 274 -3.08 8.93 3.44
CA PHE A 274 -1.82 9.61 3.16
C PHE A 274 -1.98 11.13 3.19
N THR A 275 -3.06 11.65 2.59
CA THR A 275 -3.40 13.08 2.54
C THR A 275 -3.55 13.70 3.95
N TYR A 276 -4.02 12.93 4.92
CA TYR A 276 -4.14 13.38 6.31
C TYR A 276 -2.83 13.27 7.09
N ALA A 277 -2.17 12.14 6.99
CA ALA A 277 -1.02 11.80 7.84
C ALA A 277 0.28 12.46 7.37
N ALA A 278 0.55 12.45 6.07
CA ALA A 278 1.80 12.92 5.51
C ALA A 278 2.11 14.39 5.83
N PRO A 279 1.17 15.36 5.65
CA PRO A 279 1.44 16.75 6.01
C PRO A 279 1.75 16.94 7.50
N ARG A 280 1.09 16.21 8.39
CA ARG A 280 1.29 16.33 9.84
C ARG A 280 2.68 15.90 10.27
N TYR A 281 3.10 14.72 9.85
CA TYR A 281 4.45 14.24 10.14
C TYR A 281 5.53 15.08 9.45
N TRP A 282 5.26 15.52 8.23
CA TRP A 282 6.18 16.39 7.49
C TRP A 282 6.39 17.73 8.18
N ASN A 283 5.32 18.42 8.57
CA ASN A 283 5.38 19.73 9.22
C ASN A 283 6.03 19.65 10.61
N ALA A 284 5.93 18.51 11.28
CA ALA A 284 6.57 18.26 12.57
C ALA A 284 8.07 17.97 12.47
N LEU A 285 8.62 17.70 11.26
CA LEU A 285 10.05 17.55 11.07
C LEU A 285 10.79 18.88 11.29
N PRO A 286 12.02 18.84 11.85
CA PRO A 286 12.90 20.01 11.87
C PRO A 286 13.16 20.56 10.48
N SER A 287 13.30 21.89 10.36
CA SER A 287 13.60 22.55 9.08
C SER A 287 14.85 21.96 8.40
N ALA A 288 15.90 21.69 9.17
CA ALA A 288 17.13 21.08 8.67
C ALA A 288 16.94 19.70 8.01
N VAL A 289 15.88 18.96 8.35
CA VAL A 289 15.53 17.70 7.68
C VAL A 289 14.75 17.98 6.41
N ARG A 290 13.74 18.87 6.48
CA ARG A 290 12.87 19.20 5.33
C ARG A 290 13.61 19.87 4.17
N THR A 291 14.66 20.63 4.44
CA THR A 291 15.47 21.35 3.45
C THR A 291 16.64 20.51 2.90
N ALA A 292 16.59 19.18 3.02
CA ALA A 292 17.58 18.31 2.41
C ALA A 292 17.58 18.47 0.89
N THR A 293 18.76 18.44 0.27
CA THR A 293 18.95 18.71 -1.16
C THR A 293 18.84 17.47 -2.04
N SER A 294 18.93 16.27 -1.45
CA SER A 294 18.79 15.01 -2.17
C SER A 294 17.96 14.00 -1.39
N VAL A 295 17.42 13.01 -2.11
CA VAL A 295 16.66 11.90 -1.51
C VAL A 295 17.53 11.13 -0.50
N GLU A 296 18.79 10.92 -0.79
CA GLU A 296 19.74 10.19 0.05
C GLU A 296 20.01 10.95 1.35
N SER A 297 20.31 12.25 1.25
CA SER A 297 20.50 13.13 2.42
C SER A 297 19.23 13.18 3.25
N PHE A 298 18.06 13.30 2.62
CA PHE A 298 16.78 13.29 3.32
C PHE A 298 16.55 11.98 4.08
N LYS A 299 16.80 10.84 3.43
CA LYS A 299 16.67 9.51 4.07
C LYS A 299 17.57 9.38 5.29
N GLN A 300 18.84 9.78 5.19
CA GLN A 300 19.79 9.71 6.31
C GLN A 300 19.34 10.57 7.49
N ARG A 301 19.03 11.85 7.24
CA ARG A 301 18.57 12.80 8.29
C ARG A 301 17.27 12.35 8.92
N THR A 302 16.31 11.90 8.12
CA THR A 302 15.01 11.40 8.61
C THR A 302 15.19 10.14 9.45
N LYS A 303 16.01 9.20 9.01
CA LYS A 303 16.28 7.97 9.76
C LYS A 303 16.91 8.26 11.11
N PHE A 304 17.91 9.15 11.15
CA PHE A 304 18.53 9.61 12.41
C PHE A 304 17.52 10.28 13.34
N HIS A 305 16.68 11.17 12.79
CA HIS A 305 15.64 11.86 13.57
C HIS A 305 14.63 10.88 14.16
N LEU A 306 14.16 9.90 13.37
CA LEU A 306 13.21 8.90 13.84
C LEU A 306 13.78 8.01 14.94
N PHE A 307 15.05 7.61 14.86
CA PHE A 307 15.69 6.82 15.93
C PHE A 307 15.73 7.57 17.27
N ASN A 308 16.00 8.86 17.23
CA ASN A 308 16.26 9.65 18.44
C ASN A 308 15.00 10.35 18.97
N HIS A 309 14.07 10.76 18.10
CA HIS A 309 13.00 11.71 18.43
C HIS A 309 11.60 11.25 17.98
N PHE A 310 11.38 9.96 17.72
CA PHE A 310 10.10 9.50 17.16
C PHE A 310 8.88 9.86 18.03
N ASN A 311 8.97 9.72 19.35
CA ASN A 311 7.84 10.01 20.23
C ASN A 311 7.49 11.50 20.24
N SER A 312 8.47 12.39 20.22
CA SER A 312 8.24 13.85 20.12
C SER A 312 7.70 14.23 18.74
N LEU A 313 8.21 13.62 17.67
CA LEU A 313 7.66 13.81 16.32
C LEU A 313 6.20 13.40 16.24
N LYS A 314 5.86 12.24 16.82
CA LYS A 314 4.50 11.73 16.85
C LYS A 314 3.56 12.67 17.63
N SER A 315 3.98 13.15 18.79
CA SER A 315 3.21 14.11 19.57
C SER A 315 2.99 15.40 18.80
N ALA A 316 4.05 16.00 18.24
CA ALA A 316 3.96 17.24 17.48
C ALA A 316 3.06 17.10 16.23
N ALA A 317 3.08 15.97 15.54
CA ALA A 317 2.21 15.73 14.37
C ALA A 317 0.71 15.77 14.70
N PHE A 318 0.32 15.57 15.96
CA PHE A 318 -1.08 15.46 16.40
C PHE A 318 -1.46 16.45 17.51
N MET A 319 -0.61 17.41 17.87
CA MET A 319 -0.90 18.42 18.90
C MET A 319 -2.05 19.39 18.56
N TYR A 320 -2.47 19.43 17.30
CA TYR A 320 -3.51 20.36 16.83
C TYR A 320 -4.73 19.58 16.28
N GLN A 321 -5.24 18.65 17.09
CA GLN A 321 -6.53 17.99 16.85
C GLN A 321 -7.68 18.79 17.41
#